data_7ebe72c55e9d886f24147d0287b95ad7
#
_entry.id   7ebe72c55e9d886f24147d0287b95ad7
#
_cell.length_a   1.000
_cell.length_b   1.000
_cell.length_c   1.000
_cell.angle_alpha   90.00
_cell.angle_beta   90.00
_cell.angle_gamma   90.00
#
_symmetry.space_group_name_H-M   'P 1'
#
loop_
_entity.id
_entity.type
_entity.pdbx_description
1 polymer ?
#
loop_
_entity_poly.entity_id
_entity_poly.type
_entity_poly.pdbx_seq_one_letter_code
_entity_poly.pdbx_strand_id
1 'polypeptide(L)'
;MQSAFRGRSDNGFMSIRPRRSASLERVTATATHVLLDDVGKAIVEQLQDDGRRSYATIARAVGLSEAAVRQRVARLQEAGVIQIVAVTDPLQLGFRRQAMVGVRVDGDVVVVADALAEMPEVDYVVITAGSFDVLVEAVCEDDDHLLELVGRRIRALPGVRSTETFVYMKLRKQHYNWGTR
;
A
#
# COMPACT_ATOMS: atom_id res chain seq x y z
N MET A 1 -39.08 -18.12 41.94
CA MET A 1 -39.87 -17.70 40.79
C MET A 1 -38.87 -17.20 39.74
N GLN A 2 -38.58 -18.07 38.76
CA GLN A 2 -37.59 -17.86 37.69
C GLN A 2 -38.22 -17.01 36.60
N SER A 3 -37.51 -16.08 36.05
CA SER A 3 -37.79 -15.51 34.75
C SER A 3 -36.52 -15.30 33.97
N ALA A 4 -36.39 -16.09 32.91
CA ALA A 4 -35.32 -16.09 31.95
C ALA A 4 -35.36 -14.83 31.08
N PHE A 5 -34.21 -14.18 30.90
CA PHE A 5 -34.00 -13.22 29.80
C PHE A 5 -33.05 -13.82 28.81
N ARG A 6 -33.58 -14.42 27.76
CA ARG A 6 -32.85 -14.76 26.55
C ARG A 6 -32.85 -13.52 25.66
N GLY A 7 -31.69 -12.92 25.48
CA GLY A 7 -31.45 -11.92 24.46
C GLY A 7 -30.45 -12.47 23.43
N ARG A 8 -30.97 -12.98 22.32
CA ARG A 8 -30.17 -13.21 21.11
C ARG A 8 -29.78 -11.85 20.54
N SER A 9 -28.52 -11.60 20.35
CA SER A 9 -28.05 -10.64 19.38
C SER A 9 -27.11 -11.36 18.40
N ASP A 10 -27.71 -11.98 17.37
CA ASP A 10 -27.02 -12.36 16.15
C ASP A 10 -26.72 -11.07 15.38
N ASN A 11 -25.62 -10.43 15.67
CA ASN A 11 -24.99 -9.49 14.74
C ASN A 11 -24.20 -10.31 13.71
N GLY A 12 -24.92 -10.74 12.67
CA GLY A 12 -24.31 -11.27 11.45
C GLY A 12 -23.48 -10.18 10.77
N PHE A 13 -22.28 -9.97 11.26
CA PHE A 13 -21.27 -9.21 10.54
C PHE A 13 -20.82 -10.09 9.37
N MET A 14 -21.40 -9.80 8.21
CA MET A 14 -21.01 -10.43 6.95
C MET A 14 -19.56 -10.05 6.70
N SER A 15 -18.64 -10.98 7.01
CA SER A 15 -17.23 -10.89 6.69
C SER A 15 -17.11 -10.75 5.17
N ILE A 16 -17.08 -9.53 4.70
CA ILE A 16 -16.63 -9.22 3.35
C ILE A 16 -15.14 -9.51 3.36
N ARG A 17 -14.79 -10.73 2.93
CA ARG A 17 -13.40 -11.05 2.64
C ARG A 17 -12.91 -10.01 1.63
N PRO A 18 -11.86 -9.24 1.92
CA PRO A 18 -11.29 -8.37 0.91
C PRO A 18 -10.93 -9.26 -0.28
N ARG A 19 -11.46 -8.92 -1.46
CA ARG A 19 -10.92 -9.48 -2.70
C ARG A 19 -9.42 -9.21 -2.62
N ARG A 20 -8.64 -10.27 -2.71
CA ARG A 20 -7.18 -10.16 -2.90
C ARG A 20 -6.99 -9.08 -3.94
N SER A 21 -6.54 -7.91 -3.48
CA SER A 21 -5.88 -6.97 -4.36
C SER A 21 -4.88 -7.81 -5.13
N ALA A 22 -4.88 -7.71 -6.44
CA ALA A 22 -3.83 -8.33 -7.23
C ALA A 22 -2.54 -7.83 -6.60
N SER A 23 -1.96 -8.70 -5.79
CA SER A 23 -0.71 -8.47 -5.09
C SER A 23 0.20 -7.87 -6.13
N LEU A 24 0.92 -6.84 -5.76
CA LEU A 24 2.11 -6.41 -6.48
C LEU A 24 2.96 -7.67 -6.65
N GLU A 25 2.66 -8.45 -7.70
CA GLU A 25 3.50 -9.55 -8.08
C GLU A 25 4.86 -8.95 -8.34
N ARG A 26 5.70 -9.10 -7.29
CA ARG A 26 7.14 -8.98 -7.33
C ARG A 26 7.68 -7.97 -8.35
N VAL A 27 7.95 -6.77 -7.87
CA VAL A 27 9.01 -5.95 -8.45
C VAL A 27 10.37 -6.64 -8.13
N THR A 28 10.49 -7.91 -8.49
CA THR A 28 11.73 -8.69 -8.52
C THR A 28 12.01 -9.15 -9.93
N ALA A 29 11.62 -8.35 -10.91
CA ALA A 29 12.26 -8.42 -12.19
C ALA A 29 13.26 -7.28 -12.20
N THR A 30 14.47 -7.54 -12.60
CA THR A 30 15.42 -6.58 -13.13
C THR A 30 14.60 -5.51 -13.83
N ALA A 31 14.43 -4.36 -13.17
CA ALA A 31 13.63 -3.28 -13.72
C ALA A 31 14.32 -2.90 -15.03
N THR A 32 13.85 -3.46 -16.13
CA THR A 32 14.13 -2.91 -17.44
C THR A 32 13.61 -1.50 -17.31
N HIS A 33 14.50 -0.54 -17.14
CA HIS A 33 14.19 0.87 -17.10
C HIS A 33 13.42 1.14 -18.39
N VAL A 34 12.10 1.11 -18.34
CA VAL A 34 11.27 1.57 -19.45
C VAL A 34 11.55 3.06 -19.49
N LEU A 35 12.50 3.44 -20.38
CA LEU A 35 12.78 4.85 -20.63
C LEU A 35 11.47 5.43 -21.15
N LEU A 36 10.81 6.19 -20.30
CA LEU A 36 9.64 6.97 -20.69
C LEU A 36 10.09 7.99 -21.73
N ASP A 37 9.50 7.93 -22.92
CA ASP A 37 9.62 9.02 -23.89
C ASP A 37 8.92 10.27 -23.33
N ASP A 38 9.20 11.44 -23.88
CA ASP A 38 8.64 12.70 -23.40
C ASP A 38 7.11 12.71 -23.39
N VAL A 39 6.49 12.01 -24.34
CA VAL A 39 5.04 11.85 -24.39
C VAL A 39 4.54 10.97 -23.25
N GLY A 40 5.25 9.89 -22.93
CA GLY A 40 4.96 9.03 -21.78
C GLY A 40 5.07 9.78 -20.47
N LYS A 41 6.11 10.59 -20.29
CA LYS A 41 6.28 11.49 -19.13
C LYS A 41 5.12 12.45 -19.00
N ALA A 42 4.76 13.15 -20.09
CA ALA A 42 3.63 14.09 -20.09
C ALA A 42 2.29 13.41 -19.74
N ILE A 43 2.05 12.17 -20.19
CA ILE A 43 0.87 11.40 -19.80
C ILE A 43 0.89 11.09 -18.30
N VAL A 44 2.03 10.65 -17.76
CA VAL A 44 2.19 10.33 -16.34
C VAL A 44 1.92 11.58 -15.48
N GLU A 45 2.48 12.73 -15.82
CA GLU A 45 2.27 13.98 -15.10
C GLU A 45 0.79 14.40 -15.07
N GLN A 46 0.08 14.24 -16.20
CA GLN A 46 -1.36 14.49 -16.25
C GLN A 46 -2.16 13.59 -15.30
N LEU A 47 -1.75 12.32 -15.17
CA LEU A 47 -2.38 11.36 -14.26
C LEU A 47 -1.94 11.53 -12.80
N GLN A 48 -0.72 12.00 -12.55
CA GLN A 48 -0.28 12.37 -11.20
C GLN A 48 -1.03 13.58 -10.65
N ASP A 49 -1.39 14.53 -11.52
CA ASP A 49 -2.18 15.69 -11.16
C ASP A 49 -3.66 15.33 -10.91
N ASP A 50 -4.23 14.51 -11.81
CA ASP A 50 -5.60 14.00 -11.68
C ASP A 50 -5.70 12.58 -12.26
N GLY A 51 -5.69 11.58 -11.40
CA GLY A 51 -5.82 10.17 -11.79
C GLY A 51 -7.15 9.80 -12.48
N ARG A 52 -8.13 10.70 -12.46
CA ARG A 52 -9.43 10.56 -13.15
C ARG A 52 -9.52 11.35 -14.44
N ARG A 53 -8.46 12.03 -14.85
CA ARG A 53 -8.44 12.83 -16.08
C ARG A 53 -8.78 11.98 -17.29
N SER A 54 -9.72 12.43 -18.11
CA SER A 54 -10.16 11.66 -19.27
C SER A 54 -9.04 11.51 -20.30
N TYR A 55 -8.96 10.36 -20.94
CA TYR A 55 -7.96 10.12 -22.00
C TYR A 55 -8.12 11.07 -23.19
N ALA A 56 -9.35 11.50 -23.48
CA ALA A 56 -9.60 12.53 -24.49
C ALA A 56 -8.96 13.89 -24.12
N THR A 57 -8.97 14.26 -22.84
CA THR A 57 -8.30 15.48 -22.34
C THR A 57 -6.79 15.35 -22.40
N ILE A 58 -6.25 14.22 -21.96
CA ILE A 58 -4.82 13.94 -22.05
C ILE A 58 -4.36 13.94 -23.51
N ALA A 59 -5.12 13.30 -24.40
CA ALA A 59 -4.80 13.21 -25.83
C ALA A 59 -4.63 14.58 -26.48
N ARG A 60 -5.53 15.53 -26.17
CA ARG A 60 -5.43 16.93 -26.64
C ARG A 60 -4.17 17.61 -26.09
N ALA A 61 -3.82 17.37 -24.84
CA ALA A 61 -2.66 18.00 -24.22
C ALA A 61 -1.32 17.48 -24.79
N VAL A 62 -1.26 16.20 -25.18
CA VAL A 62 -0.02 15.57 -25.66
C VAL A 62 0.03 15.38 -27.19
N GLY A 63 -0.99 15.86 -27.92
CA GLY A 63 -1.02 15.79 -29.39
C GLY A 63 -1.23 14.39 -29.97
N LEU A 64 -1.96 13.51 -29.24
CA LEU A 64 -2.26 12.14 -29.67
C LEU A 64 -3.76 11.89 -29.84
N SER A 65 -4.12 10.74 -30.43
CA SER A 65 -5.49 10.23 -30.35
C SER A 65 -5.79 9.62 -28.96
N GLU A 66 -7.06 9.61 -28.57
CA GLU A 66 -7.50 8.97 -27.31
C GLU A 66 -7.11 7.47 -27.28
N ALA A 67 -7.23 6.77 -28.42
CA ALA A 67 -6.85 5.37 -28.52
C ALA A 67 -5.35 5.16 -28.27
N ALA A 68 -4.49 6.05 -28.77
CA ALA A 68 -3.05 6.00 -28.53
C ALA A 68 -2.69 6.26 -27.06
N VAL A 69 -3.37 7.22 -26.41
CA VAL A 69 -3.20 7.46 -24.97
C VAL A 69 -3.62 6.23 -24.16
N ARG A 70 -4.80 5.66 -24.44
CA ARG A 70 -5.30 4.44 -23.77
C ARG A 70 -4.29 3.30 -23.86
N GLN A 71 -3.74 3.05 -25.04
CA GLN A 71 -2.76 2.00 -25.26
C GLN A 71 -1.46 2.26 -24.48
N ARG A 72 -0.98 3.51 -24.44
CA ARG A 72 0.22 3.88 -23.69
C ARG A 72 0.01 3.70 -22.19
N VAL A 73 -1.12 4.17 -21.65
CA VAL A 73 -1.46 4.01 -20.22
C VAL A 73 -1.54 2.52 -19.86
N ALA A 74 -2.19 1.70 -20.67
CA ALA A 74 -2.26 0.25 -20.43
C ALA A 74 -0.85 -0.37 -20.36
N ARG A 75 0.05 -0.05 -21.28
CA ARG A 75 1.44 -0.54 -21.26
C ARG A 75 2.21 -0.07 -20.01
N LEU A 76 2.00 1.17 -19.56
CA LEU A 76 2.63 1.69 -18.35
C LEU A 76 2.12 0.97 -17.10
N GLN A 77 0.83 0.61 -17.06
CA GLN A 77 0.25 -0.18 -15.97
C GLN A 77 0.76 -1.63 -16.00
N GLU A 78 0.78 -2.27 -17.16
CA GLU A 78 1.33 -3.63 -17.34
C GLU A 78 2.81 -3.73 -16.97
N ALA A 79 3.57 -2.68 -17.27
CA ALA A 79 4.99 -2.57 -16.91
C ALA A 79 5.22 -2.16 -15.43
N GLY A 80 4.17 -1.94 -14.65
CA GLY A 80 4.27 -1.52 -13.25
C GLY A 80 4.81 -0.09 -13.03
N VAL A 81 4.89 0.72 -14.10
CA VAL A 81 5.39 2.11 -14.03
C VAL A 81 4.40 3.03 -13.32
N ILE A 82 3.10 2.80 -13.53
CA ILE A 82 2.02 3.53 -12.90
C ILE A 82 0.95 2.59 -12.34
N GLN A 83 0.29 3.06 -11.27
CA GLN A 83 -0.97 2.51 -10.77
C GLN A 83 -1.98 3.66 -10.64
N ILE A 84 -3.23 3.39 -10.96
CA ILE A 84 -4.33 4.34 -10.74
C ILE A 84 -5.19 3.77 -9.62
N VAL A 85 -5.10 4.39 -8.46
CA VAL A 85 -5.77 3.95 -7.22
C VAL A 85 -6.50 5.10 -6.54
N ALA A 86 -7.48 4.80 -5.73
CA ALA A 86 -8.04 5.75 -4.79
C ALA A 86 -7.16 5.77 -3.54
N VAL A 87 -6.57 6.93 -3.25
CA VAL A 87 -5.86 7.13 -1.99
C VAL A 87 -6.87 7.55 -0.93
N THR A 88 -6.88 6.83 0.18
CA THR A 88 -7.81 7.08 1.29
C THR A 88 -7.03 7.31 2.58
N ASP A 89 -7.67 7.97 3.55
CA ASP A 89 -7.18 8.04 4.92
C ASP A 89 -7.79 6.88 5.71
N PRO A 90 -7.00 5.89 6.17
CA PRO A 90 -7.51 4.74 6.90
C PRO A 90 -8.33 5.13 8.13
N LEU A 91 -7.95 6.21 8.81
CA LEU A 91 -8.66 6.67 10.01
C LEU A 91 -10.09 7.15 9.68
N GLN A 92 -10.34 7.63 8.46
CA GLN A 92 -11.67 8.00 7.99
C GLN A 92 -12.50 6.78 7.55
N LEU A 93 -11.86 5.65 7.32
CA LEU A 93 -12.50 4.38 6.95
C LEU A 93 -12.82 3.49 8.17
N GLY A 94 -12.54 3.97 9.38
CA GLY A 94 -12.88 3.28 10.62
C GLY A 94 -11.72 2.53 11.26
N PHE A 95 -10.54 2.47 10.65
CA PHE A 95 -9.33 2.03 11.33
C PHE A 95 -8.91 3.06 12.37
N ARG A 96 -8.37 2.60 13.48
CA ARG A 96 -8.00 3.49 14.59
C ARG A 96 -6.51 3.66 14.76
N ARG A 97 -5.72 2.80 14.12
CA ARG A 97 -4.26 2.83 14.22
C ARG A 97 -3.61 2.69 12.87
N GLN A 98 -2.68 3.58 12.64
CA GLN A 98 -1.71 3.51 11.55
C GLN A 98 -0.34 3.73 12.18
N ALA A 99 0.64 2.94 11.80
CA ALA A 99 1.96 3.00 12.38
C ALA A 99 3.04 2.65 11.36
N MET A 100 4.21 3.28 11.51
CA MET A 100 5.45 2.79 10.91
C MET A 100 6.16 1.89 11.92
N VAL A 101 6.56 0.72 11.50
CA VAL A 101 7.34 -0.22 12.32
C VAL A 101 8.72 -0.37 11.69
N GLY A 102 9.74 0.07 12.43
CA GLY A 102 11.14 -0.20 12.10
C GLY A 102 11.52 -1.59 12.61
N VAL A 103 12.07 -2.41 11.73
CA VAL A 103 12.49 -3.78 12.02
C VAL A 103 13.99 -3.91 11.84
N ARG A 104 14.68 -4.48 12.85
CA ARG A 104 16.08 -4.90 12.74
C ARG A 104 16.13 -6.40 12.54
N VAL A 105 16.94 -6.82 11.59
CA VAL A 105 17.01 -8.21 11.12
C VAL A 105 18.40 -8.78 11.37
N ASP A 106 18.45 -10.00 11.88
CA ASP A 106 19.66 -10.83 11.91
C ASP A 106 19.52 -11.93 10.85
N GLY A 107 20.31 -11.83 9.78
CA GLY A 107 20.28 -12.78 8.66
C GLY A 107 19.80 -12.17 7.34
N ASP A 108 18.96 -12.91 6.59
CA ASP A 108 18.51 -12.49 5.27
C ASP A 108 17.33 -11.52 5.37
N VAL A 109 17.61 -10.25 5.09
CA VAL A 109 16.63 -9.17 5.14
C VAL A 109 15.52 -9.33 4.10
N VAL A 110 15.82 -9.94 2.95
CA VAL A 110 14.82 -10.13 1.86
C VAL A 110 13.76 -11.13 2.30
N VAL A 111 14.17 -12.22 2.93
CA VAL A 111 13.24 -13.24 3.44
C VAL A 111 12.27 -12.64 4.47
N VAL A 112 12.78 -11.79 5.37
CA VAL A 112 11.94 -11.13 6.37
C VAL A 112 11.01 -10.11 5.71
N ALA A 113 11.51 -9.31 4.76
CA ALA A 113 10.70 -8.33 4.04
C ALA A 113 9.57 -8.99 3.24
N ASP A 114 9.85 -10.12 2.56
CA ASP A 114 8.82 -10.88 1.84
C ASP A 114 7.75 -11.43 2.79
N ALA A 115 8.16 -11.96 3.96
CA ALA A 115 7.22 -12.45 4.96
C ALA A 115 6.34 -11.32 5.56
N LEU A 116 6.89 -10.12 5.73
CA LEU A 116 6.15 -8.94 6.17
C LEU A 116 5.15 -8.48 5.10
N ALA A 117 5.52 -8.51 3.84
CA ALA A 117 4.67 -8.11 2.72
C ALA A 117 3.44 -9.03 2.51
N GLU A 118 3.48 -10.27 3.03
CA GLU A 118 2.33 -11.19 2.99
C GLU A 118 1.29 -10.92 4.11
N MET A 119 1.57 -10.03 5.06
CA MET A 119 0.64 -9.69 6.14
C MET A 119 -0.45 -8.75 5.65
N PRO A 120 -1.74 -9.07 5.85
CA PRO A 120 -2.85 -8.27 5.30
C PRO A 120 -2.99 -6.87 5.90
N GLU A 121 -2.43 -6.62 7.08
CA GLU A 121 -2.41 -5.31 7.74
C GLU A 121 -1.29 -4.40 7.25
N VAL A 122 -0.38 -4.96 6.44
CA VAL A 122 0.81 -4.26 5.95
C VAL A 122 0.54 -3.71 4.54
N ASP A 123 0.63 -2.40 4.41
CA ASP A 123 0.39 -1.71 3.15
C ASP A 123 1.69 -1.30 2.43
N TYR A 124 2.79 -1.20 3.17
CA TYR A 124 4.06 -0.77 2.64
C TYR A 124 5.23 -1.47 3.34
N VAL A 125 6.15 -2.01 2.56
CA VAL A 125 7.41 -2.62 3.05
C VAL A 125 8.56 -2.10 2.21
N VAL A 126 9.59 -1.60 2.87
CA VAL A 126 10.82 -1.16 2.20
C VAL A 126 12.05 -1.61 2.96
N ILE A 127 13.00 -2.19 2.23
CA ILE A 127 14.35 -2.49 2.75
C ILE A 127 15.15 -1.18 2.73
N THR A 128 15.81 -0.86 3.83
CA THR A 128 16.51 0.40 4.01
C THR A 128 17.99 0.20 4.36
N ALA A 129 18.78 1.24 4.16
CA ALA A 129 20.15 1.31 4.63
C ALA A 129 20.22 2.34 5.77
N GLY A 130 19.95 1.92 7.00
CA GLY A 130 19.93 2.83 8.15
C GLY A 130 19.86 2.08 9.48
N SER A 131 19.27 2.74 10.50
CA SER A 131 19.10 2.16 11.84
C SER A 131 18.17 0.96 11.88
N PHE A 132 17.29 0.85 10.89
CA PHE A 132 16.42 -0.29 10.67
C PHE A 132 16.74 -0.90 9.31
N ASP A 133 16.62 -2.21 9.21
CA ASP A 133 16.85 -2.94 7.96
C ASP A 133 15.60 -2.94 7.09
N VAL A 134 14.42 -2.93 7.73
CA VAL A 134 13.11 -2.86 7.04
C VAL A 134 12.22 -1.82 7.73
N LEU A 135 11.50 -1.02 6.95
CA LEU A 135 10.40 -0.19 7.41
C LEU A 135 9.09 -0.74 6.87
N VAL A 136 8.11 -0.85 7.76
CA VAL A 136 6.78 -1.41 7.47
C VAL A 136 5.71 -0.41 7.87
N GLU A 137 4.82 -0.05 6.95
CA GLU A 137 3.61 0.69 7.30
C GLU A 137 2.45 -0.28 7.48
N ALA A 138 1.76 -0.15 8.60
CA ALA A 138 0.65 -1.03 8.96
C ALA A 138 -0.58 -0.23 9.39
N VAL A 139 -1.76 -0.75 9.03
CA VAL A 139 -3.07 -0.21 9.40
C VAL A 139 -3.83 -1.26 10.20
N CYS A 140 -4.29 -0.88 11.40
CA CYS A 140 -4.93 -1.78 12.35
C CYS A 140 -6.29 -1.21 12.81
N GLU A 141 -7.20 -2.11 13.17
CA GLU A 141 -8.53 -1.73 13.65
C GLU A 141 -8.46 -0.94 14.97
N ASP A 142 -7.57 -1.38 15.89
CA ASP A 142 -7.41 -0.79 17.22
C ASP A 142 -6.02 -1.09 17.83
N ASP A 143 -5.86 -0.78 19.12
CA ASP A 143 -4.62 -1.00 19.86
C ASP A 143 -4.32 -2.49 20.08
N ASP A 144 -5.34 -3.30 20.33
CA ASP A 144 -5.19 -4.74 20.55
C ASP A 144 -4.71 -5.43 19.26
N HIS A 145 -5.28 -5.03 18.12
CA HIS A 145 -4.85 -5.51 16.81
C HIS A 145 -3.39 -5.10 16.49
N LEU A 146 -3.00 -3.86 16.79
CA LEU A 146 -1.61 -3.41 16.63
C LEU A 146 -0.66 -4.18 17.55
N LEU A 147 -1.05 -4.43 18.80
CA LEU A 147 -0.29 -5.20 19.76
C LEU A 147 -0.10 -6.65 19.28
N GLU A 148 -1.15 -7.29 18.76
CA GLU A 148 -1.10 -8.62 18.18
C GLU A 148 -0.16 -8.68 16.97
N LEU A 149 -0.31 -7.73 16.04
CA LEU A 149 0.53 -7.67 14.84
C LEU A 149 2.00 -7.52 15.18
N VAL A 150 2.35 -6.50 15.97
CA VAL A 150 3.76 -6.21 16.29
C VAL A 150 4.32 -7.22 17.30
N GLY A 151 3.56 -7.47 18.37
CA GLY A 151 4.06 -8.25 19.52
C GLY A 151 4.16 -9.74 19.25
N ARG A 152 3.24 -10.31 18.45
CA ARG A 152 3.16 -11.74 18.23
C ARG A 152 3.47 -12.19 16.81
N ARG A 153 3.14 -11.39 15.81
CA ARG A 153 3.34 -11.80 14.41
C ARG A 153 4.64 -11.29 13.85
N ILE A 154 4.92 -9.99 13.87
CA ILE A 154 6.16 -9.42 13.33
C ILE A 154 7.36 -9.91 14.14
N ARG A 155 7.31 -9.79 15.47
CA ARG A 155 8.43 -10.21 16.33
C ARG A 155 8.67 -11.71 16.39
N ALA A 156 7.71 -12.52 15.98
CA ALA A 156 7.86 -13.97 15.90
C ALA A 156 8.45 -14.46 14.57
N LEU A 157 8.60 -13.57 13.57
CA LEU A 157 9.24 -13.95 12.31
C LEU A 157 10.71 -14.35 12.56
N PRO A 158 11.16 -15.49 12.00
CA PRO A 158 12.57 -15.87 12.05
C PRO A 158 13.44 -14.77 11.45
N GLY A 159 14.52 -14.40 12.14
CA GLY A 159 15.42 -13.34 11.71
C GLY A 159 15.05 -11.94 12.20
N VAL A 160 13.88 -11.71 12.78
CA VAL A 160 13.56 -10.44 13.41
C VAL A 160 14.26 -10.33 14.76
N ARG A 161 15.18 -9.38 14.89
CA ARG A 161 15.93 -9.12 16.14
C ARG A 161 15.18 -8.18 17.08
N SER A 162 14.68 -7.09 16.55
CA SER A 162 13.92 -6.09 17.33
C SER A 162 13.02 -5.24 16.44
N THR A 163 12.02 -4.63 17.06
CA THR A 163 11.08 -3.71 16.42
C THR A 163 10.96 -2.42 17.22
N GLU A 164 10.73 -1.31 16.51
CA GLU A 164 10.36 -0.03 17.09
C GLU A 164 9.12 0.50 16.35
N THR A 165 8.09 0.91 17.09
CA THR A 165 6.80 1.28 16.50
C THR A 165 6.55 2.77 16.67
N PHE A 166 6.28 3.45 15.56
CA PHE A 166 5.96 4.87 15.49
C PHE A 166 4.47 5.00 15.13
N VAL A 167 3.62 5.15 16.15
CA VAL A 167 2.18 5.33 15.93
C VAL A 167 1.92 6.73 15.36
N TYR A 168 1.15 6.80 14.28
CA TYR A 168 0.82 8.08 13.65
C TYR A 168 -0.19 8.85 14.49
N MET A 169 0.26 9.98 15.01
CA MET A 169 -0.61 10.86 15.80
C MET A 169 -1.44 11.77 14.90
N LYS A 170 -0.84 12.26 13.81
CA LYS A 170 -1.50 13.16 12.87
C LYS A 170 -0.76 13.21 11.55
N LEU A 171 -1.42 12.84 10.47
CA LEU A 171 -0.95 13.06 9.12
C LEU A 171 -0.99 14.56 8.80
N ARG A 172 0.12 15.14 8.37
CA ARG A 172 0.22 16.58 8.04
C ARG A 172 0.26 16.84 6.55
N LYS A 173 0.83 15.91 5.80
CA LYS A 173 0.94 15.97 4.34
C LYS A 173 1.10 14.57 3.77
N GLN A 174 0.31 14.26 2.78
CA GLN A 174 0.47 13.07 1.95
C GLN A 174 0.26 13.50 0.50
N HIS A 175 1.28 13.33 -0.34
CA HIS A 175 1.25 13.78 -1.72
C HIS A 175 2.10 12.85 -2.57
N TYR A 176 1.57 12.43 -3.70
CA TYR A 176 2.19 11.46 -4.59
C TYR A 176 2.55 12.02 -5.97
N ASN A 177 2.56 13.34 -6.09
CA ASN A 177 2.90 14.04 -7.33
C ASN A 177 4.33 14.61 -7.22
N TRP A 178 5.33 13.87 -7.68
CA TRP A 178 6.74 14.29 -7.73
C TRP A 178 7.24 14.56 -9.15
N GLY A 179 6.36 14.52 -10.15
CA GLY A 179 6.71 14.74 -11.56
C GLY A 179 7.46 13.58 -12.20
N THR A 180 8.09 13.88 -13.33
CA THR A 180 8.96 12.95 -14.08
C THR A 180 10.33 13.59 -14.32
N ARG A 181 11.38 12.78 -14.56
CA ARG A 181 12.73 13.25 -14.90
C ARG A 181 13.29 12.55 -16.11
#